data_2522f332e19158807dd02a970dd4bba7
#
_entry.id   2522f332e19158807dd02a970dd4bba7
#
_cell.length_a   1.000
_cell.length_b   1.000
_cell.length_c   1.000
_cell.angle_alpha   90.00
_cell.angle_beta   90.00
_cell.angle_gamma   90.00
#
_symmetry.space_group_name_H-M   'P 1'
#
loop_
_entity.id
_entity.type
_entity.pdbx_description
1 polymer ?
#
loop_
_entity_poly.entity_id
_entity_poly.type
_entity_poly.pdbx_seq_one_letter_code
_entity_poly.pdbx_strand_id
1 'polypeptide(L)'
;MGLFDKIFGNYSKKELAKIEPIKNKVLELESKYADMSDEELGGQTAILRGKLDELSTLDDVLPDALAVCREAAFRVLGKKPYPVQIIGAIVLHQGRIAEMKTGEGKTLVACLAAYANSLTGNGVHVVTVNDYLAKFQSEEMGKVFHFLNTSIGVVLTGMNKEQKREAYNADITYGTNNEFGFDYLRDNMVIYKKDKVQREHAFAIVDEVDSILIDEARTPLIISGQGDKSTKLYSLADRFAKTLKPVTVVEMDDKADNDLLDGDYIIDEKAKTATLTTVSYTHLRAHETLANL
;
A
#
# COMPACT_ATOMS: atom_id res chain seq x y z
N MET A 1 8.83 -2.40 35.86
CA MET A 1 7.86 -1.31 35.75
C MET A 1 8.55 -0.06 36.24
N GLY A 2 8.91 0.83 35.32
CA GLY A 2 9.66 2.06 35.64
C GLY A 2 8.79 3.09 36.34
N LEU A 3 9.45 4.00 37.07
CA LEU A 3 8.80 5.11 37.77
C LEU A 3 7.98 6.01 36.81
N PHE A 4 8.38 6.07 35.56
CA PHE A 4 7.69 6.77 34.48
C PHE A 4 6.31 6.17 34.16
N ASP A 5 6.16 4.82 34.17
CA ASP A 5 4.87 4.15 33.94
C ASP A 5 3.86 4.44 35.06
N LYS A 6 4.34 4.72 36.29
CA LYS A 6 3.48 5.09 37.42
C LYS A 6 2.97 6.53 37.32
N ILE A 7 3.71 7.43 36.70
CA ILE A 7 3.37 8.89 36.64
C ILE A 7 2.52 9.21 35.41
N PHE A 8 2.85 8.63 34.24
CA PHE A 8 2.20 8.95 32.97
C PHE A 8 1.13 7.93 32.54
N GLY A 9 1.01 6.79 33.23
CA GLY A 9 0.13 5.71 32.87
C GLY A 9 0.56 5.04 31.56
N ASN A 10 0.18 3.76 31.36
CA ASN A 10 0.44 3.08 30.11
C ASN A 10 -0.46 3.67 29.02
N TYR A 11 0.14 4.29 27.98
CA TYR A 11 -0.57 4.89 26.85
C TYR A 11 -1.60 3.92 26.24
N SER A 12 -1.21 2.67 26.00
CA SER A 12 -2.09 1.64 25.46
C SER A 12 -3.34 1.41 26.33
N LYS A 13 -3.21 1.41 27.66
CA LYS A 13 -4.37 1.26 28.55
C LYS A 13 -5.35 2.44 28.44
N LYS A 14 -4.84 3.65 28.30
CA LYS A 14 -5.68 4.84 28.13
C LYS A 14 -6.42 4.81 26.79
N GLU A 15 -5.74 4.41 25.72
CA GLU A 15 -6.38 4.30 24.40
C GLU A 15 -7.38 3.15 24.36
N LEU A 16 -7.07 2.00 24.93
CA LEU A 16 -8.03 0.89 25.05
C LEU A 16 -9.28 1.27 25.86
N ALA A 17 -9.12 2.07 26.91
CA ALA A 17 -10.26 2.56 27.71
C ALA A 17 -11.22 3.45 26.88
N LYS A 18 -10.74 4.15 25.85
CA LYS A 18 -11.60 4.91 24.92
C LYS A 18 -12.36 4.02 23.94
N ILE A 19 -11.78 2.87 23.58
CA ILE A 19 -12.37 1.90 22.65
C ILE A 19 -13.39 1.01 23.35
N GLU A 20 -13.20 0.74 24.64
CA GLU A 20 -14.04 -0.14 25.44
C GLU A 20 -15.54 0.15 25.36
N PRO A 21 -16.02 1.43 25.43
CA PRO A 21 -17.43 1.75 25.26
C PRO A 21 -17.98 1.38 23.88
N ILE A 22 -17.19 1.57 22.81
CA ILE A 22 -17.61 1.23 21.44
C ILE A 22 -17.75 -0.29 21.32
N LYS A 23 -16.73 -1.04 21.78
CA LYS A 23 -16.78 -2.52 21.81
C LYS A 23 -18.00 -3.03 22.58
N ASN A 24 -18.30 -2.44 23.74
CA ASN A 24 -19.45 -2.87 24.55
C ASN A 24 -20.78 -2.63 23.81
N LYS A 25 -20.95 -1.49 23.10
CA LYS A 25 -22.10 -1.26 22.24
C LYS A 25 -22.23 -2.32 21.13
N VAL A 26 -21.13 -2.73 20.51
CA VAL A 26 -21.14 -3.82 19.51
C VAL A 26 -21.66 -5.12 20.12
N LEU A 27 -21.24 -5.46 21.35
CA LEU A 27 -21.68 -6.67 22.05
C LEU A 27 -23.13 -6.60 22.50
N GLU A 28 -23.61 -5.42 22.94
CA GLU A 28 -25.02 -5.18 23.30
C GLU A 28 -25.97 -5.33 22.12
N LEU A 29 -25.48 -5.06 20.90
CA LEU A 29 -26.28 -5.23 19.67
C LEU A 29 -26.35 -6.68 19.18
N GLU A 30 -25.67 -7.62 19.84
CA GLU A 30 -25.61 -9.05 19.42
C GLU A 30 -26.99 -9.66 19.27
N SER A 31 -27.87 -9.55 20.28
CA SER A 31 -29.23 -10.13 20.24
C SER A 31 -30.05 -9.53 19.10
N LYS A 32 -29.97 -8.22 18.91
CA LYS A 32 -30.70 -7.51 17.84
C LYS A 32 -30.43 -8.12 16.46
N TYR A 33 -29.17 -8.37 16.13
CA TYR A 33 -28.79 -8.89 14.81
C TYR A 33 -28.85 -10.42 14.72
N ALA A 34 -28.73 -11.14 15.85
CA ALA A 34 -28.92 -12.59 15.91
C ALA A 34 -30.39 -13.00 15.66
N ASP A 35 -31.36 -12.17 16.06
CA ASP A 35 -32.79 -12.44 15.89
C ASP A 35 -33.30 -12.12 14.47
N MET A 36 -32.52 -11.45 13.63
CA MET A 36 -32.88 -11.14 12.24
C MET A 36 -32.80 -12.36 11.34
N SER A 37 -33.66 -12.44 10.36
CA SER A 37 -33.51 -13.39 9.24
C SER A 37 -32.25 -13.07 8.40
N ASP A 38 -31.81 -14.00 7.55
CA ASP A 38 -30.67 -13.78 6.66
C ASP A 38 -30.92 -12.62 5.68
N GLU A 39 -32.15 -12.48 5.19
CA GLU A 39 -32.55 -11.41 4.30
C GLU A 39 -32.52 -10.03 5.00
N GLU A 40 -33.04 -9.95 6.22
CA GLU A 40 -33.02 -8.74 7.04
C GLU A 40 -31.59 -8.32 7.41
N LEU A 41 -30.73 -9.29 7.76
CA LEU A 41 -29.32 -9.04 8.10
C LEU A 41 -28.54 -8.59 6.86
N GLY A 42 -28.71 -9.27 5.71
CA GLY A 42 -28.12 -8.86 4.44
C GLY A 42 -28.53 -7.47 3.97
N GLY A 43 -29.76 -7.07 4.27
CA GLY A 43 -30.31 -5.74 3.96
C GLY A 43 -29.74 -4.61 4.82
N GLN A 44 -29.03 -4.91 5.92
CA GLN A 44 -28.52 -3.87 6.84
C GLN A 44 -27.51 -2.93 6.20
N THR A 45 -26.75 -3.38 5.21
CA THR A 45 -25.80 -2.53 4.47
C THR A 45 -26.49 -1.32 3.84
N ALA A 46 -27.65 -1.51 3.20
CA ALA A 46 -28.41 -0.42 2.61
C ALA A 46 -28.95 0.55 3.68
N ILE A 47 -29.41 0.01 4.80
CA ILE A 47 -29.93 0.82 5.92
C ILE A 47 -28.80 1.65 6.55
N LEU A 48 -27.61 1.06 6.74
CA LEU A 48 -26.47 1.76 7.31
C LEU A 48 -25.91 2.84 6.37
N ARG A 49 -25.89 2.59 5.06
CA ARG A 49 -25.53 3.60 4.04
C ARG A 49 -26.54 4.76 4.04
N GLY A 50 -27.84 4.47 4.12
CA GLY A 50 -28.87 5.50 4.21
C GLY A 50 -28.70 6.41 5.42
N LYS A 51 -28.27 5.87 6.57
CA LYS A 51 -27.97 6.69 7.76
C LYS A 51 -26.78 7.63 7.55
N LEU A 52 -25.76 7.23 6.78
CA LEU A 52 -24.63 8.10 6.45
C LEU A 52 -25.03 9.26 5.56
N ASP A 53 -26.00 9.07 4.66
CA ASP A 53 -26.54 10.12 3.81
C ASP A 53 -27.40 11.14 4.62
N GLU A 54 -27.91 10.75 5.79
CA GLU A 54 -28.77 11.55 6.69
C GLU A 54 -27.99 12.30 7.79
N LEU A 55 -26.75 12.76 7.54
CA LEU A 55 -25.91 13.54 8.46
C LEU A 55 -25.27 12.76 9.62
N SER A 56 -25.28 11.45 9.60
CA SER A 56 -24.50 10.61 10.53
C SER A 56 -23.04 10.46 10.05
N THR A 57 -22.13 10.40 10.99
CA THR A 57 -20.73 10.07 10.67
C THR A 57 -20.54 8.56 10.62
N LEU A 58 -19.44 8.10 10.02
CA LEU A 58 -19.10 6.69 10.02
C LEU A 58 -18.90 6.14 11.44
N ASP A 59 -18.39 6.97 12.36
CA ASP A 59 -18.23 6.61 13.78
C ASP A 59 -19.60 6.36 14.47
N ASP A 60 -20.65 7.07 14.08
CA ASP A 60 -21.99 6.88 14.65
C ASP A 60 -22.59 5.53 14.28
N VAL A 61 -22.33 5.04 13.08
CA VAL A 61 -22.83 3.74 12.59
C VAL A 61 -21.85 2.59 12.84
N LEU A 62 -20.64 2.87 13.28
CA LEU A 62 -19.58 1.88 13.48
C LEU A 62 -20.00 0.71 14.40
N PRO A 63 -20.65 0.92 15.56
CA PRO A 63 -21.07 -0.19 16.40
C PRO A 63 -22.07 -1.11 15.69
N ASP A 64 -23.06 -0.58 14.98
CA ASP A 64 -24.00 -1.37 14.20
C ASP A 64 -23.30 -2.10 13.05
N ALA A 65 -22.41 -1.45 12.30
CA ALA A 65 -21.66 -2.07 11.20
C ALA A 65 -20.82 -3.26 11.67
N LEU A 66 -20.08 -3.09 12.77
CA LEU A 66 -19.28 -4.17 13.34
C LEU A 66 -20.13 -5.33 13.86
N ALA A 67 -21.28 -5.04 14.48
CA ALA A 67 -22.21 -6.06 14.98
C ALA A 67 -22.85 -6.85 13.83
N VAL A 68 -23.30 -6.17 12.75
CA VAL A 68 -23.83 -6.79 11.53
C VAL A 68 -22.80 -7.71 10.90
N CYS A 69 -21.57 -7.23 10.67
CA CYS A 69 -20.51 -8.03 10.07
C CYS A 69 -20.08 -9.20 10.95
N ARG A 70 -20.08 -9.02 12.28
CA ARG A 70 -19.78 -10.08 13.26
C ARG A 70 -20.80 -11.21 13.20
N GLU A 71 -22.08 -10.90 13.11
CA GLU A 71 -23.14 -11.90 12.99
C GLU A 71 -23.10 -12.59 11.62
N ALA A 72 -22.88 -11.83 10.53
CA ALA A 72 -22.72 -12.38 9.19
C ALA A 72 -21.51 -13.36 9.12
N ALA A 73 -20.37 -13.00 9.71
CA ALA A 73 -19.21 -13.87 9.78
C ALA A 73 -19.51 -15.18 10.53
N PHE A 74 -20.29 -15.10 11.60
CA PHE A 74 -20.73 -16.29 12.34
C PHE A 74 -21.63 -17.18 11.47
N ARG A 75 -22.63 -16.65 10.81
CA ARG A 75 -23.56 -17.42 9.97
C ARG A 75 -22.88 -18.04 8.76
N VAL A 76 -22.03 -17.28 8.09
CA VAL A 76 -21.42 -17.70 6.81
C VAL A 76 -20.19 -18.58 7.01
N LEU A 77 -19.34 -18.28 8.01
CA LEU A 77 -18.05 -18.95 8.23
C LEU A 77 -18.06 -19.87 9.47
N GLY A 78 -19.09 -19.82 10.29
CA GLY A 78 -19.10 -20.48 11.61
C GLY A 78 -18.12 -19.85 12.62
N LYS A 79 -17.57 -18.68 12.29
CA LYS A 79 -16.53 -18.02 13.10
C LYS A 79 -17.10 -16.71 13.66
N LYS A 80 -17.42 -16.68 14.95
CA LYS A 80 -17.89 -15.46 15.61
C LYS A 80 -16.71 -14.65 16.14
N PRO A 81 -16.46 -13.42 15.62
CA PRO A 81 -15.36 -12.61 16.10
C PRO A 81 -15.41 -12.33 17.61
N TYR A 82 -14.27 -12.53 18.27
CA TYR A 82 -14.11 -12.31 19.70
C TYR A 82 -14.03 -10.81 20.06
N PRO A 83 -14.31 -10.44 21.33
CA PRO A 83 -14.20 -9.04 21.77
C PRO A 83 -12.85 -8.38 21.46
N VAL A 84 -11.73 -9.11 21.53
CA VAL A 84 -10.40 -8.61 21.18
C VAL A 84 -10.28 -8.30 19.69
N GLN A 85 -10.96 -9.05 18.82
CA GLN A 85 -10.99 -8.81 17.38
C GLN A 85 -11.83 -7.58 17.02
N ILE A 86 -12.90 -7.32 17.78
CA ILE A 86 -13.67 -6.07 17.66
C ILE A 86 -12.79 -4.87 18.02
N ILE A 87 -12.00 -4.96 19.10
CA ILE A 87 -11.03 -3.91 19.47
C ILE A 87 -10.05 -3.67 18.32
N GLY A 88 -9.48 -4.74 17.76
CA GLY A 88 -8.58 -4.64 16.61
C GLY A 88 -9.21 -3.94 15.40
N ALA A 89 -10.45 -4.26 15.08
CA ALA A 89 -11.20 -3.62 13.99
C ALA A 89 -11.44 -2.13 14.23
N ILE A 90 -11.75 -1.74 15.47
CA ILE A 90 -11.91 -0.32 15.84
C ILE A 90 -10.57 0.42 15.73
N VAL A 91 -9.46 -0.21 16.16
CA VAL A 91 -8.11 0.36 16.02
C VAL A 91 -7.75 0.60 14.55
N LEU A 92 -8.03 -0.37 13.67
CA LEU A 92 -7.81 -0.23 12.22
C LEU A 92 -8.70 0.88 11.64
N HIS A 93 -9.97 0.92 12.01
CA HIS A 93 -10.90 1.98 11.59
C HIS A 93 -10.37 3.38 11.94
N GLN A 94 -9.73 3.54 13.09
CA GLN A 94 -9.10 4.78 13.52
C GLN A 94 -7.80 5.13 12.78
N GLY A 95 -7.39 4.36 11.77
CA GLY A 95 -6.16 4.56 11.02
C GLY A 95 -4.89 4.28 11.85
N ARG A 96 -4.97 3.35 12.81
CA ARG A 96 -3.88 2.98 13.71
C ARG A 96 -3.35 1.58 13.41
N ILE A 97 -2.25 1.23 14.04
CA ILE A 97 -1.63 -0.10 13.95
C ILE A 97 -2.22 -1.00 15.05
N ALA A 98 -2.81 -2.13 14.64
CA ALA A 98 -3.26 -3.19 15.53
C ALA A 98 -2.24 -4.32 15.52
N GLU A 99 -1.41 -4.43 16.57
CA GLU A 99 -0.51 -5.55 16.74
C GLU A 99 -1.26 -6.75 17.32
N MET A 100 -1.26 -7.85 16.59
CA MET A 100 -1.90 -9.10 16.97
C MET A 100 -0.96 -10.27 16.69
N LYS A 101 -0.92 -11.25 17.60
CA LYS A 101 -0.08 -12.45 17.43
C LYS A 101 -0.60 -13.34 16.31
N THR A 102 0.28 -14.16 15.77
CA THR A 102 -0.09 -15.20 14.80
C THR A 102 -1.15 -16.13 15.41
N GLY A 103 -2.18 -16.44 14.62
CA GLY A 103 -3.30 -17.29 15.07
C GLY A 103 -4.44 -16.55 15.79
N GLU A 104 -4.33 -15.25 16.07
CA GLU A 104 -5.41 -14.48 16.73
C GLU A 104 -6.53 -14.03 15.77
N GLY A 105 -6.47 -14.44 14.50
CA GLY A 105 -7.54 -14.20 13.51
C GLY A 105 -7.53 -12.79 12.91
N LYS A 106 -6.36 -12.25 12.58
CA LYS A 106 -6.18 -10.93 11.92
C LYS A 106 -7.07 -10.76 10.69
N THR A 107 -7.27 -11.82 9.90
CA THR A 107 -8.13 -11.77 8.70
C THR A 107 -9.58 -11.40 9.03
N LEU A 108 -10.13 -11.90 10.15
CA LEU A 108 -11.48 -11.50 10.61
C LEU A 108 -11.51 -10.06 11.10
N VAL A 109 -10.43 -9.60 11.73
CA VAL A 109 -10.29 -8.19 12.15
C VAL A 109 -10.29 -7.27 10.94
N ALA A 110 -9.52 -7.60 9.91
CA ALA A 110 -9.49 -6.87 8.64
C ALA A 110 -10.86 -6.90 7.95
N CYS A 111 -11.56 -8.04 7.97
CA CYS A 111 -12.92 -8.17 7.42
C CYS A 111 -13.91 -7.20 8.08
N LEU A 112 -13.95 -7.15 9.42
CA LEU A 112 -14.80 -6.23 10.17
C LEU A 112 -14.52 -4.76 9.82
N ALA A 113 -13.24 -4.38 9.83
CA ALA A 113 -12.82 -3.01 9.54
C ALA A 113 -13.08 -2.63 8.07
N ALA A 114 -12.81 -3.55 7.13
CA ALA A 114 -13.06 -3.34 5.70
C ALA A 114 -14.56 -3.13 5.43
N TYR A 115 -15.42 -3.97 5.99
CA TYR A 115 -16.86 -3.82 5.84
C TYR A 115 -17.34 -2.47 6.37
N ALA A 116 -16.98 -2.11 7.60
CA ALA A 116 -17.43 -0.84 8.20
C ALA A 116 -17.01 0.37 7.35
N ASN A 117 -15.77 0.40 6.85
CA ASN A 117 -15.27 1.52 6.04
C ASN A 117 -15.83 1.50 4.59
N SER A 118 -16.25 0.35 4.07
CA SER A 118 -16.84 0.23 2.74
C SER A 118 -18.24 0.86 2.64
N LEU A 119 -18.89 1.12 3.78
CA LEU A 119 -20.21 1.76 3.82
C LEU A 119 -20.20 3.15 3.19
N THR A 120 -19.07 3.83 3.19
CA THR A 120 -18.92 5.16 2.53
C THR A 120 -19.05 5.11 1.00
N GLY A 121 -18.96 3.93 0.38
CA GLY A 121 -18.94 3.77 -1.08
C GLY A 121 -17.67 4.22 -1.78
N ASN A 122 -16.70 4.79 -1.06
CA ASN A 122 -15.46 5.35 -1.63
C ASN A 122 -14.39 4.29 -1.94
N GLY A 123 -14.62 3.04 -1.54
CA GLY A 123 -13.71 1.92 -1.75
C GLY A 123 -12.70 1.73 -0.63
N VAL A 124 -12.46 0.46 -0.31
CA VAL A 124 -11.49 0.02 0.69
C VAL A 124 -10.47 -0.91 0.03
N HIS A 125 -9.18 -0.66 0.24
CA HIS A 125 -8.12 -1.52 -0.23
C HIS A 125 -7.61 -2.41 0.93
N VAL A 126 -7.53 -3.72 0.69
CA VAL A 126 -6.87 -4.65 1.62
C VAL A 126 -5.59 -5.14 0.96
N VAL A 127 -4.47 -4.68 1.50
CA VAL A 127 -3.14 -4.90 0.93
C VAL A 127 -2.50 -6.11 1.59
N THR A 128 -2.08 -7.09 0.78
CA THR A 128 -1.41 -8.32 1.21
C THR A 128 -0.01 -8.42 0.60
N VAL A 129 0.80 -9.36 1.08
CA VAL A 129 2.19 -9.52 0.61
C VAL A 129 2.32 -10.31 -0.69
N ASN A 130 1.31 -11.11 -1.09
CA ASN A 130 1.37 -11.89 -2.32
C ASN A 130 -0.02 -12.20 -2.90
N ASP A 131 -0.06 -12.58 -4.17
CA ASP A 131 -1.28 -12.90 -4.92
C ASP A 131 -2.06 -14.09 -4.33
N TYR A 132 -1.37 -15.07 -3.75
CA TYR A 132 -2.02 -16.21 -3.13
C TYR A 132 -2.89 -15.77 -1.95
N LEU A 133 -2.34 -14.95 -1.05
CA LEU A 133 -3.09 -14.43 0.09
C LEU A 133 -4.19 -13.48 -0.34
N ALA A 134 -3.95 -12.62 -1.32
CA ALA A 134 -4.97 -11.74 -1.87
C ALA A 134 -6.17 -12.53 -2.37
N LYS A 135 -5.93 -13.57 -3.16
CA LYS A 135 -6.96 -14.46 -3.69
C LYS A 135 -7.65 -15.27 -2.59
N PHE A 136 -6.87 -15.93 -1.72
CA PHE A 136 -7.43 -16.78 -0.66
C PHE A 136 -8.30 -15.98 0.33
N GLN A 137 -7.80 -14.83 0.79
CA GLN A 137 -8.53 -13.99 1.74
C GLN A 137 -9.77 -13.36 1.09
N SER A 138 -9.67 -12.91 -0.18
CA SER A 138 -10.83 -12.38 -0.91
C SER A 138 -11.93 -13.42 -1.13
N GLU A 139 -11.57 -14.68 -1.40
CA GLU A 139 -12.54 -15.78 -1.56
C GLU A 139 -13.20 -16.18 -0.22
N GLU A 140 -12.43 -16.22 0.88
CA GLU A 140 -12.97 -16.58 2.19
C GLU A 140 -13.84 -15.45 2.78
N MET A 141 -13.32 -14.23 2.84
CA MET A 141 -14.06 -13.09 3.39
C MET A 141 -15.14 -12.59 2.43
N GLY A 142 -14.95 -12.81 1.14
CA GLY A 142 -15.95 -12.49 0.12
C GLY A 142 -17.31 -13.12 0.38
N LYS A 143 -17.35 -14.29 0.97
CA LYS A 143 -18.62 -14.95 1.36
C LYS A 143 -19.41 -14.08 2.36
N VAL A 144 -18.72 -13.45 3.32
CA VAL A 144 -19.33 -12.54 4.30
C VAL A 144 -19.78 -11.25 3.62
N PHE A 145 -18.95 -10.68 2.76
CA PHE A 145 -19.27 -9.45 2.05
C PHE A 145 -20.46 -9.63 1.09
N HIS A 146 -20.49 -10.72 0.34
CA HIS A 146 -21.61 -11.04 -0.54
C HIS A 146 -22.92 -11.25 0.25
N PHE A 147 -22.85 -11.94 1.39
CA PHE A 147 -24.00 -12.08 2.27
C PHE A 147 -24.56 -10.72 2.73
N LEU A 148 -23.68 -9.75 2.92
CA LEU A 148 -24.02 -8.37 3.32
C LEU A 148 -24.25 -7.43 2.11
N ASN A 149 -24.46 -7.95 0.89
CA ASN A 149 -24.66 -7.17 -0.33
C ASN A 149 -23.55 -6.12 -0.56
N THR A 150 -22.29 -6.47 -0.23
CA THR A 150 -21.12 -5.64 -0.44
C THR A 150 -20.25 -6.28 -1.52
N SER A 151 -19.88 -5.51 -2.53
CA SER A 151 -19.08 -5.98 -3.66
C SER A 151 -17.60 -6.12 -3.28
N ILE A 152 -16.97 -7.15 -3.84
CA ILE A 152 -15.55 -7.43 -3.62
C ILE A 152 -14.84 -7.65 -4.96
N GLY A 153 -13.64 -7.10 -5.09
CA GLY A 153 -12.74 -7.29 -6.19
C GLY A 153 -11.37 -7.80 -5.71
N VAL A 154 -10.62 -8.42 -6.60
CA VAL A 154 -9.24 -8.80 -6.35
C VAL A 154 -8.37 -8.38 -7.53
N VAL A 155 -7.23 -7.76 -7.24
CA VAL A 155 -6.24 -7.36 -8.25
C VAL A 155 -5.04 -8.29 -8.14
N LEU A 156 -4.78 -9.03 -9.22
CA LEU A 156 -3.71 -10.03 -9.30
C LEU A 156 -2.77 -9.71 -10.47
N THR A 157 -1.58 -10.25 -10.41
CA THR A 157 -0.59 -10.16 -11.48
C THR A 157 -1.14 -10.71 -12.80
N GLY A 158 -0.92 -10.00 -13.89
CA GLY A 158 -1.34 -10.42 -15.24
C GLY A 158 -2.76 -10.02 -15.64
N MET A 159 -3.54 -9.38 -14.78
CA MET A 159 -4.86 -8.87 -15.16
C MET A 159 -4.76 -7.72 -16.16
N ASN A 160 -5.68 -7.67 -17.12
CA ASN A 160 -5.81 -6.56 -18.06
C ASN A 160 -6.47 -5.32 -17.40
N LYS A 161 -6.48 -4.17 -18.11
CA LYS A 161 -6.99 -2.91 -17.59
C LYS A 161 -8.48 -2.94 -17.24
N GLU A 162 -9.27 -3.62 -18.04
CA GLU A 162 -10.72 -3.75 -17.83
C GLU A 162 -11.03 -4.53 -16.56
N GLN A 163 -10.38 -5.69 -16.39
CA GLN A 163 -10.49 -6.51 -15.19
C GLN A 163 -10.04 -5.75 -13.93
N LYS A 164 -8.93 -5.03 -14.01
CA LYS A 164 -8.44 -4.20 -12.89
C LYS A 164 -9.44 -3.09 -12.55
N ARG A 165 -9.96 -2.40 -13.55
CA ARG A 165 -10.96 -1.33 -13.35
C ARG A 165 -12.22 -1.86 -12.67
N GLU A 166 -12.70 -3.04 -13.08
CA GLU A 166 -13.84 -3.70 -12.45
C GLU A 166 -13.52 -4.03 -10.98
N ALA A 167 -12.35 -4.62 -10.71
CA ALA A 167 -11.92 -4.93 -9.35
C ALA A 167 -11.78 -3.69 -8.46
N TYR A 168 -11.23 -2.60 -8.98
CA TYR A 168 -11.10 -1.33 -8.23
C TYR A 168 -12.45 -0.62 -8.01
N ASN A 169 -13.47 -0.90 -8.82
CA ASN A 169 -14.80 -0.33 -8.63
C ASN A 169 -15.64 -1.07 -7.57
N ALA A 170 -15.18 -2.21 -7.08
CA ALA A 170 -15.82 -2.90 -5.97
C ALA A 170 -15.74 -2.08 -4.66
N ASP A 171 -16.64 -2.35 -3.71
CA ASP A 171 -16.62 -1.70 -2.39
C ASP A 171 -15.33 -2.03 -1.62
N ILE A 172 -14.84 -3.27 -1.76
CA ILE A 172 -13.61 -3.75 -1.12
C ILE A 172 -12.74 -4.41 -2.20
N THR A 173 -11.48 -3.98 -2.30
CA THR A 173 -10.52 -4.53 -3.27
C THR A 173 -9.31 -5.12 -2.55
N TYR A 174 -9.07 -6.41 -2.75
CA TYR A 174 -7.86 -7.09 -2.30
C TYR A 174 -6.77 -7.03 -3.37
N GLY A 175 -5.52 -6.97 -2.96
CA GLY A 175 -4.38 -7.01 -3.87
C GLY A 175 -3.05 -6.92 -3.13
N THR A 176 -1.95 -7.03 -3.88
CA THR A 176 -0.62 -6.87 -3.30
C THR A 176 -0.18 -5.41 -3.31
N ASN A 177 0.75 -5.05 -2.41
CA ASN A 177 1.39 -3.74 -2.40
C ASN A 177 1.98 -3.38 -3.77
N ASN A 178 2.59 -4.35 -4.46
CA ASN A 178 3.19 -4.16 -5.77
C ASN A 178 2.14 -3.82 -6.84
N GLU A 179 1.04 -4.59 -6.91
CA GLU A 179 -0.02 -4.33 -7.90
C GLU A 179 -0.66 -2.96 -7.68
N PHE A 180 -1.03 -2.61 -6.44
CA PHE A 180 -1.56 -1.29 -6.12
C PHE A 180 -0.58 -0.16 -6.46
N GLY A 181 0.70 -0.34 -6.10
CA GLY A 181 1.73 0.67 -6.35
C GLY A 181 2.06 0.83 -7.84
N PHE A 182 2.21 -0.25 -8.59
CA PHE A 182 2.43 -0.18 -10.04
C PHE A 182 1.23 0.38 -10.79
N ASP A 183 0.00 0.05 -10.38
CA ASP A 183 -1.19 0.63 -11.00
C ASP A 183 -1.30 2.13 -10.70
N TYR A 184 -0.97 2.56 -9.48
CA TYR A 184 -0.87 3.97 -9.14
C TYR A 184 0.15 4.72 -10.02
N LEU A 185 1.34 4.15 -10.21
CA LEU A 185 2.35 4.75 -11.10
C LEU A 185 1.85 4.82 -12.54
N ARG A 186 1.26 3.74 -13.05
CA ARG A 186 0.69 3.71 -14.43
C ARG A 186 -0.41 4.74 -14.61
N ASP A 187 -1.30 4.87 -13.63
CA ASP A 187 -2.41 5.84 -13.64
C ASP A 187 -1.93 7.30 -13.64
N ASN A 188 -0.75 7.57 -13.04
CA ASN A 188 -0.13 8.89 -13.09
C ASN A 188 0.61 9.18 -14.41
N MET A 189 0.77 8.18 -15.28
CA MET A 189 1.39 8.33 -16.60
C MET A 189 0.38 8.44 -17.74
N VAL A 190 -0.92 8.22 -17.50
CA VAL A 190 -1.94 8.32 -18.55
C VAL A 190 -2.28 9.77 -18.86
N ILE A 191 -2.62 10.04 -20.13
CA ILE A 191 -3.00 11.37 -20.59
C ILE A 191 -4.47 11.69 -20.25
N TYR A 192 -5.34 10.69 -20.32
CA TYR A 192 -6.78 10.89 -20.12
C TYR A 192 -7.26 10.20 -18.84
N LYS A 193 -8.09 10.88 -18.05
CA LYS A 193 -8.67 10.34 -16.80
C LYS A 193 -9.39 8.99 -17.00
N LYS A 194 -10.04 8.79 -18.15
CA LYS A 194 -10.74 7.55 -18.50
C LYS A 194 -9.83 6.32 -18.61
N ASP A 195 -8.51 6.55 -18.80
CA ASP A 195 -7.54 5.46 -18.96
C ASP A 195 -6.98 4.97 -17.63
N LYS A 196 -7.33 5.64 -16.52
CA LYS A 196 -7.02 5.18 -15.17
C LYS A 196 -7.81 3.93 -14.83
N VAL A 197 -7.21 3.07 -14.04
CA VAL A 197 -7.85 1.87 -13.50
C VAL A 197 -8.30 2.04 -12.05
N GLN A 198 -7.55 2.81 -11.26
CA GLN A 198 -7.87 3.06 -9.85
C GLN A 198 -8.86 4.23 -9.69
N ARG A 199 -9.65 4.15 -8.62
CA ARG A 199 -10.42 5.28 -8.08
C ARG A 199 -9.54 6.13 -7.14
N GLU A 200 -10.13 7.12 -6.50
CA GLU A 200 -9.51 7.83 -5.38
C GLU A 200 -9.27 6.88 -4.20
N HIS A 201 -8.22 7.13 -3.43
CA HIS A 201 -7.86 6.31 -2.29
C HIS A 201 -8.54 6.85 -1.03
N ALA A 202 -9.50 6.11 -0.48
CA ALA A 202 -10.25 6.52 0.71
C ALA A 202 -9.73 5.84 1.98
N PHE A 203 -9.59 4.52 1.96
CA PHE A 203 -9.16 3.75 3.11
C PHE A 203 -8.35 2.53 2.69
N ALA A 204 -7.29 2.21 3.43
CA ALA A 204 -6.47 1.02 3.20
C ALA A 204 -6.16 0.29 4.51
N ILE A 205 -6.24 -1.03 4.47
CA ILE A 205 -5.74 -1.93 5.50
C ILE A 205 -4.52 -2.63 4.94
N VAL A 206 -3.38 -2.48 5.61
CA VAL A 206 -2.12 -3.14 5.22
C VAL A 206 -1.88 -4.31 6.16
N ASP A 207 -1.97 -5.53 5.64
CA ASP A 207 -1.62 -6.75 6.38
C ASP A 207 -0.10 -6.95 6.33
N GLU A 208 0.49 -7.50 7.39
CA GLU A 208 1.94 -7.70 7.53
C GLU A 208 2.74 -6.41 7.25
N VAL A 209 2.35 -5.34 7.92
CA VAL A 209 2.87 -3.99 7.72
C VAL A 209 4.38 -3.86 7.95
N ASP A 210 4.97 -4.68 8.79
CA ASP A 210 6.41 -4.81 9.03
C ASP A 210 7.15 -5.27 7.76
N SER A 211 6.65 -6.28 7.07
CA SER A 211 7.22 -6.71 5.80
C SER A 211 7.10 -5.61 4.74
N ILE A 212 5.92 -5.04 4.57
CA ILE A 212 5.65 -4.09 3.46
C ILE A 212 6.29 -2.72 3.71
N LEU A 213 6.16 -2.15 4.91
CA LEU A 213 6.56 -0.78 5.20
C LEU A 213 7.93 -0.64 5.89
N ILE A 214 8.56 -1.76 6.32
CA ILE A 214 9.88 -1.75 6.95
C ILE A 214 10.87 -2.53 6.10
N ASP A 215 10.66 -3.83 5.88
CA ASP A 215 11.64 -4.68 5.19
C ASP A 215 11.79 -4.31 3.72
N GLU A 216 10.69 -4.06 3.02
CA GLU A 216 10.66 -3.68 1.61
C GLU A 216 10.63 -2.16 1.37
N ALA A 217 10.66 -1.33 2.43
CA ALA A 217 10.47 0.12 2.33
C ALA A 217 11.47 0.84 1.40
N ARG A 218 12.66 0.26 1.20
CA ARG A 218 13.71 0.83 0.33
C ARG A 218 13.68 0.27 -1.09
N THR A 219 12.83 -0.69 -1.39
CA THR A 219 12.72 -1.27 -2.73
C THR A 219 11.86 -0.36 -3.61
N PRO A 220 12.44 0.36 -4.59
CA PRO A 220 11.68 1.28 -5.41
C PRO A 220 10.80 0.52 -6.40
N LEU A 221 9.60 0.99 -6.63
CA LEU A 221 8.78 0.56 -7.76
C LEU A 221 9.22 1.33 -9.01
N ILE A 222 9.82 0.64 -9.98
CA ILE A 222 10.38 1.24 -11.18
C ILE A 222 9.62 0.73 -12.40
N ILE A 223 9.05 1.66 -13.18
CA ILE A 223 8.55 1.38 -14.52
C ILE A 223 9.61 1.84 -15.52
N SER A 224 10.20 0.89 -16.24
CA SER A 224 11.17 1.18 -17.30
C SER A 224 10.57 0.80 -18.66
N GLY A 225 10.87 1.60 -19.66
CA GLY A 225 10.52 1.34 -21.04
C GLY A 225 11.74 1.36 -21.93
N GLN A 226 11.66 0.76 -23.11
CA GLN A 226 12.70 0.85 -24.10
C GLN A 226 12.73 2.29 -24.65
N GLY A 227 13.80 3.01 -24.38
CA GLY A 227 14.00 4.37 -24.92
C GLY A 227 14.30 4.29 -26.42
N ASP A 228 13.63 5.12 -27.21
CA ASP A 228 13.60 5.04 -28.68
C ASP A 228 14.96 5.24 -29.38
N LYS A 229 16.03 5.68 -28.70
CA LYS A 229 17.31 6.03 -29.35
C LYS A 229 18.59 5.78 -28.55
N SER A 230 18.56 5.12 -27.40
CA SER A 230 19.73 5.08 -26.51
C SER A 230 20.86 4.15 -26.97
N THR A 231 20.58 3.08 -27.69
CA THR A 231 21.58 2.07 -28.07
C THR A 231 22.70 2.65 -28.98
N LYS A 232 22.38 3.55 -29.89
CA LYS A 232 23.38 4.20 -30.76
C LYS A 232 24.28 5.16 -29.99
N LEU A 233 23.70 5.91 -29.04
CA LEU A 233 24.44 6.86 -28.19
C LEU A 233 25.36 6.12 -27.22
N TYR A 234 24.92 5.02 -26.61
CA TYR A 234 25.77 4.20 -25.76
C TYR A 234 26.94 3.59 -26.53
N SER A 235 26.69 3.09 -27.74
CA SER A 235 27.77 2.54 -28.61
C SER A 235 28.74 3.61 -29.07
N LEU A 236 28.28 4.85 -29.26
CA LEU A 236 29.12 5.98 -29.59
C LEU A 236 29.95 6.42 -28.38
N ALA A 237 29.33 6.53 -27.21
CA ALA A 237 29.99 6.84 -25.95
C ALA A 237 31.03 5.77 -25.56
N ASP A 238 30.71 4.48 -25.72
CA ASP A 238 31.66 3.39 -25.48
C ASP A 238 32.87 3.45 -26.41
N ARG A 239 32.63 3.71 -27.71
CA ARG A 239 33.73 3.90 -28.68
C ARG A 239 34.59 5.10 -28.29
N PHE A 240 34.00 6.21 -27.91
CA PHE A 240 34.72 7.39 -27.44
C PHE A 240 35.49 7.10 -26.16
N ALA A 241 34.86 6.52 -25.14
CA ALA A 241 35.50 6.17 -23.89
C ALA A 241 36.75 5.26 -24.08
N LYS A 242 36.72 4.34 -25.06
CA LYS A 242 37.85 3.48 -25.42
C LYS A 242 39.05 4.23 -26.03
N THR A 243 38.87 5.45 -26.50
CA THR A 243 39.99 6.30 -27.02
C THR A 243 40.65 7.12 -25.92
N LEU A 244 40.03 7.22 -24.75
CA LEU A 244 40.51 8.01 -23.63
C LEU A 244 41.54 7.26 -22.81
N LYS A 245 42.53 7.97 -22.26
CA LYS A 245 43.61 7.41 -21.42
C LYS A 245 43.20 7.49 -19.93
N PRO A 246 43.12 6.36 -19.22
CA PRO A 246 42.84 6.35 -17.80
C PRO A 246 44.02 6.80 -16.96
N VAL A 247 43.75 7.49 -15.87
CA VAL A 247 44.66 7.72 -14.75
C VAL A 247 44.06 7.05 -13.52
N THR A 248 44.80 6.08 -12.93
CA THR A 248 44.39 5.44 -11.69
C THR A 248 45.05 6.16 -10.52
N VAL A 249 44.23 6.75 -9.63
CA VAL A 249 44.71 7.41 -8.42
C VAL A 249 44.38 6.51 -7.24
N VAL A 250 45.45 6.05 -6.55
CA VAL A 250 45.34 5.11 -5.40
C VAL A 250 45.01 5.85 -4.10
N GLU A 251 45.38 7.12 -3.96
CA GLU A 251 45.02 8.00 -2.84
C GLU A 251 44.92 9.46 -3.34
N MET A 252 43.78 10.10 -3.16
CA MET A 252 43.63 11.55 -3.31
C MET A 252 43.96 12.21 -1.97
N ASP A 253 45.06 12.91 -1.88
CA ASP A 253 45.21 14.00 -0.92
C ASP A 253 44.37 15.18 -1.45
N ASP A 254 43.56 15.82 -0.57
CA ASP A 254 42.53 16.81 -0.89
C ASP A 254 43.01 18.09 -1.65
N LYS A 255 44.20 18.10 -2.19
CA LYS A 255 44.88 19.24 -2.85
C LYS A 255 45.64 18.93 -4.13
N ALA A 256 45.47 17.77 -4.74
CA ALA A 256 46.07 17.52 -6.04
C ALA A 256 45.33 18.32 -7.12
N ASP A 257 46.03 19.26 -7.73
CA ASP A 257 45.51 20.07 -8.84
C ASP A 257 45.20 19.12 -10.02
N ASN A 258 43.90 18.94 -10.34
CA ASN A 258 43.40 18.07 -11.41
C ASN A 258 43.99 18.44 -12.80
N ASP A 259 44.58 19.61 -12.93
CA ASP A 259 45.19 20.12 -14.16
C ASP A 259 46.59 19.57 -14.45
N LEU A 260 47.22 18.81 -13.54
CA LEU A 260 48.54 18.24 -13.68
C LEU A 260 48.55 16.74 -14.04
N LEU A 261 47.42 16.13 -14.19
CA LEU A 261 47.30 14.70 -14.48
C LEU A 261 47.33 14.45 -16.00
N ASP A 262 48.35 13.69 -16.46
CA ASP A 262 48.52 13.30 -17.87
C ASP A 262 47.59 12.16 -18.26
N GLY A 263 46.27 12.46 -18.30
CA GLY A 263 45.24 11.53 -18.71
C GLY A 263 43.90 12.17 -18.89
N ASP A 264 42.98 11.44 -19.54
CA ASP A 264 41.68 11.95 -19.96
C ASP A 264 40.61 11.77 -18.88
N TYR A 265 40.76 10.76 -18.02
CA TYR A 265 39.80 10.54 -16.92
C TYR A 265 40.48 9.87 -15.73
N ILE A 266 39.97 10.14 -14.55
CA ILE A 266 40.46 9.65 -13.27
C ILE A 266 39.53 8.52 -12.81
N ILE A 267 40.14 7.38 -12.43
CA ILE A 267 39.40 6.26 -11.80
C ILE A 267 39.72 6.28 -10.30
N ASP A 268 38.68 6.41 -9.49
CA ASP A 268 38.75 6.16 -8.05
C ASP A 268 38.19 4.76 -7.77
N GLU A 269 39.12 3.80 -7.52
CA GLU A 269 38.73 2.41 -7.25
C GLU A 269 38.00 2.24 -5.91
N LYS A 270 38.28 3.11 -4.93
CA LYS A 270 37.64 3.09 -3.61
C LYS A 270 36.19 3.57 -3.68
N ALA A 271 35.95 4.71 -4.35
CA ALA A 271 34.65 5.28 -4.56
C ALA A 271 33.87 4.62 -5.71
N LYS A 272 34.52 3.77 -6.52
CA LYS A 272 33.97 3.17 -7.75
C LYS A 272 33.39 4.25 -8.71
N THR A 273 34.11 5.33 -8.86
CA THR A 273 33.72 6.45 -9.74
C THR A 273 34.79 6.68 -10.82
N ALA A 274 34.34 7.24 -11.96
CA ALA A 274 35.22 7.73 -13.03
C ALA A 274 34.80 9.17 -13.36
N THR A 275 35.77 10.08 -13.36
CA THR A 275 35.53 11.52 -13.60
C THR A 275 36.44 12.01 -14.72
N LEU A 276 35.90 12.74 -15.69
CA LEU A 276 36.71 13.34 -16.76
C LEU A 276 37.59 14.46 -16.22
N THR A 277 38.83 14.56 -16.73
CA THR A 277 39.73 15.70 -16.45
C THR A 277 39.29 16.94 -17.23
N THR A 278 39.77 18.11 -16.83
CA THR A 278 39.47 19.39 -17.50
C THR A 278 39.91 19.37 -18.97
N VAL A 279 40.97 18.66 -19.31
CA VAL A 279 41.47 18.49 -20.69
C VAL A 279 40.43 17.74 -21.53
N SER A 280 39.95 16.63 -21.07
CA SER A 280 38.92 15.83 -21.77
C SER A 280 37.59 16.56 -21.92
N TYR A 281 37.20 17.32 -20.90
CA TYR A 281 35.99 18.13 -20.99
C TYR A 281 36.07 19.19 -22.12
N THR A 282 37.25 19.77 -22.29
CA THR A 282 37.51 20.74 -23.35
C THR A 282 37.48 20.08 -24.74
N HIS A 283 38.06 18.87 -24.86
CA HIS A 283 38.01 18.09 -26.11
C HIS A 283 36.59 17.65 -26.48
N LEU A 284 35.79 17.21 -25.52
CA LEU A 284 34.37 16.88 -25.73
C LEU A 284 33.57 18.08 -26.26
N ARG A 285 33.75 19.25 -25.66
CA ARG A 285 33.07 20.46 -26.05
C ARG A 285 33.48 20.97 -27.46
N ALA A 286 34.71 20.72 -27.84
CA ALA A 286 35.19 21.02 -29.20
C ALA A 286 34.57 20.08 -30.25
N HIS A 287 34.31 18.81 -29.90
CA HIS A 287 33.62 17.86 -30.78
C HIS A 287 32.11 18.10 -30.89
N GLU A 288 31.43 18.61 -29.84
CA GLU A 288 30.01 19.00 -29.94
C GLU A 288 29.80 20.18 -30.92
N THR A 289 30.72 21.11 -30.98
CA THR A 289 30.64 22.22 -31.91
C THR A 289 30.87 21.81 -33.36
N LEU A 290 31.60 20.73 -33.63
CA LEU A 290 31.82 20.17 -34.97
C LEU A 290 30.68 19.25 -35.45
N ALA A 291 29.87 18.71 -34.55
CA ALA A 291 28.71 17.87 -34.90
C ALA A 291 27.43 18.67 -35.21
N ASN A 292 27.45 19.97 -34.95
CA ASN A 292 26.33 20.90 -35.21
C ASN A 292 26.61 21.82 -36.45
N LEU A 293 27.67 21.56 -37.19
CA LEU A 293 27.97 22.11 -38.52
C LEU A 293 27.75 21.04 -39.60
#